data_9107cc41c3d85a1858865ba0c0c9776c
#
_entry.id   9107cc41c3d85a1858865ba0c0c9776c
#
_cell.length_a   1.000
_cell.length_b   1.000
_cell.length_c   1.000
_cell.angle_alpha   90.00
_cell.angle_beta   90.00
_cell.angle_gamma   90.00
#
_symmetry.space_group_name_H-M   'P 1'
#
loop_
_entity.id
_entity.type
_entity.pdbx_description
1 polymer ?
#
loop_
_entity_poly.entity_id
_entity_poly.type
_entity_poly.pdbx_seq_one_letter_code
_entity_poly.pdbx_strand_id
1 'polypeptide(L)'
;ENEDEPMGNVILNHELLSLAKAALIKKKILFYNVDLPLSNILNTKTIQINNKKYSFKHSILCLGKNFTDKAFINKHVFTHDHKSYVGFFKHSIRHYQTAYEIFTSNGPLAILPAPNKSKKVSTFIYSSNKENSYQNIKALIKKYFHSSHGELIFDKASHQFEILPHLSKPKSYDFFLVGDALRSIHPVAGQGWNLGI
;
A
#
# COMPACT_ATOMS: atom_id res chain seq x y z
N GLU A 1 -0.86 25.14 -15.39
CA GLU A 1 -0.39 24.23 -14.33
C GLU A 1 0.52 25.03 -13.44
N ASN A 2 0.21 25.10 -12.13
CA ASN A 2 1.09 25.76 -11.15
C ASN A 2 2.33 24.90 -11.00
N GLU A 3 3.48 25.37 -11.46
CA GLU A 3 4.78 24.68 -11.34
C GLU A 3 5.22 24.44 -9.88
N ASP A 4 4.55 25.03 -8.90
CA ASP A 4 4.88 24.97 -7.47
C ASP A 4 4.14 23.88 -6.70
N GLU A 5 3.16 23.19 -7.28
CA GLU A 5 2.44 22.11 -6.61
C GLU A 5 3.11 20.75 -6.85
N PRO A 6 3.42 19.97 -5.79
CA PRO A 6 4.03 18.66 -5.97
C PRO A 6 3.03 17.68 -6.60
N MET A 7 3.49 16.89 -7.56
CA MET A 7 2.69 15.83 -8.21
C MET A 7 2.21 14.75 -7.22
N GLY A 8 2.86 14.63 -6.07
CA GLY A 8 2.51 13.68 -5.03
C GLY A 8 3.37 13.81 -3.78
N ASN A 9 2.98 13.10 -2.75
CA ASN A 9 3.70 13.08 -1.49
C ASN A 9 4.03 11.65 -1.09
N VAL A 10 5.22 11.44 -0.55
CA VAL A 10 5.63 10.16 0.07
C VAL A 10 5.54 10.33 1.59
N ILE A 11 4.71 9.51 2.23
CA ILE A 11 4.48 9.56 3.67
C ILE A 11 4.73 8.19 4.30
N LEU A 12 5.19 8.16 5.54
CA LEU A 12 5.29 6.93 6.31
C LEU A 12 3.90 6.45 6.75
N ASN A 13 3.63 5.17 6.55
CA ASN A 13 2.31 4.60 6.83
C ASN A 13 1.84 4.80 8.28
N HIS A 14 2.77 4.70 9.25
CA HIS A 14 2.43 4.91 10.66
C HIS A 14 2.09 6.38 10.99
N GLU A 15 2.71 7.35 10.30
CA GLU A 15 2.38 8.77 10.45
C GLU A 15 0.99 9.05 9.89
N LEU A 16 0.69 8.56 8.68
CA LEU A 16 -0.64 8.67 8.08
C LEU A 16 -1.73 8.07 8.97
N LEU A 17 -1.48 6.86 9.50
CA LEU A 17 -2.42 6.19 10.40
C LEU A 17 -2.66 6.99 11.69
N SER A 18 -1.61 7.56 12.27
CA SER A 18 -1.69 8.40 13.49
C SER A 18 -2.51 9.67 13.24
N LEU A 19 -2.27 10.34 12.11
CA LEU A 19 -3.02 11.53 11.71
C LEU A 19 -4.50 11.22 11.44
N ALA A 20 -4.77 10.14 10.72
CA ALA A 20 -6.15 9.69 10.45
C ALA A 20 -6.89 9.37 11.75
N LYS A 21 -6.25 8.64 12.67
CA LYS A 21 -6.84 8.32 13.98
C LYS A 21 -7.14 9.58 14.79
N ALA A 22 -6.24 10.53 14.86
CA ALA A 22 -6.45 11.80 15.54
C ALA A 22 -7.64 12.59 14.93
N ALA A 23 -7.74 12.63 13.62
CA ALA A 23 -8.85 13.29 12.92
C ALA A 23 -10.20 12.63 13.21
N LEU A 24 -10.27 11.30 13.26
CA LEU A 24 -11.48 10.55 13.58
C LEU A 24 -11.90 10.76 15.04
N ILE A 25 -10.95 10.78 15.99
CA ILE A 25 -11.24 11.09 17.40
C ILE A 25 -11.83 12.50 17.53
N LYS A 26 -11.24 13.49 16.84
CA LYS A 26 -11.78 14.87 16.83
C LYS A 26 -13.21 14.92 16.30
N LYS A 27 -13.58 14.04 15.38
CA LYS A 27 -14.94 13.88 14.86
C LYS A 27 -15.84 13.00 15.75
N LYS A 28 -15.39 12.61 16.95
CA LYS A 28 -16.12 11.76 17.91
C LYS A 28 -16.50 10.39 17.35
N ILE A 29 -15.71 9.85 16.42
CA ILE A 29 -15.85 8.47 15.96
C ILE A 29 -15.40 7.52 17.06
N LEU A 30 -16.24 6.55 17.40
CA LEU A 30 -15.95 5.56 18.44
C LEU A 30 -15.08 4.43 17.87
N PHE A 31 -14.09 4.03 18.65
CA PHE A 31 -13.21 2.89 18.33
C PHE A 31 -13.39 1.80 19.37
N TYR A 32 -13.60 0.58 18.89
CA TYR A 32 -13.67 -0.60 19.72
C TYR A 32 -12.75 -1.67 19.17
N ASN A 33 -12.00 -2.33 20.05
CA ASN A 33 -11.27 -3.54 19.72
C ASN A 33 -12.13 -4.72 20.18
N VAL A 34 -12.73 -5.41 19.22
CA VAL A 34 -13.62 -6.54 19.48
C VAL A 34 -13.22 -7.71 18.59
N ASP A 35 -13.28 -8.90 19.14
CA ASP A 35 -13.10 -10.17 18.43
C ASP A 35 -14.48 -10.83 18.29
N LEU A 36 -15.14 -10.53 17.20
CA LEU A 36 -16.49 -11.02 16.89
C LEU A 36 -16.51 -11.64 15.49
N PRO A 37 -17.20 -12.79 15.33
CA PRO A 37 -17.41 -13.38 14.03
C PRO A 37 -18.13 -12.38 13.09
N LEU A 38 -17.61 -12.21 11.89
CA LEU A 38 -18.17 -11.29 10.90
C LEU A 38 -19.63 -11.63 10.56
N SER A 39 -19.98 -12.93 10.52
CA SER A 39 -21.34 -13.42 10.33
C SER A 39 -22.33 -12.85 11.35
N ASN A 40 -21.96 -12.78 12.63
CA ASN A 40 -22.81 -12.26 13.66
C ASN A 40 -23.11 -10.77 13.47
N ILE A 41 -22.09 -10.02 13.03
CA ILE A 41 -22.22 -8.57 12.78
C ILE A 41 -23.13 -8.33 11.57
N LEU A 42 -22.86 -8.97 10.45
CA LEU A 42 -23.56 -8.70 9.19
C LEU A 42 -25.01 -9.20 9.19
N ASN A 43 -25.26 -10.39 9.76
CA ASN A 43 -26.59 -10.99 9.74
C ASN A 43 -27.57 -10.26 10.67
N THR A 44 -27.10 -9.82 11.84
CA THR A 44 -27.99 -9.21 12.85
C THR A 44 -28.11 -7.71 12.71
N LYS A 45 -27.20 -7.05 12.00
CA LYS A 45 -27.05 -5.58 11.94
C LYS A 45 -26.99 -4.93 13.32
N THR A 46 -26.54 -5.71 14.30
CA THR A 46 -26.36 -5.27 15.69
C THR A 46 -25.06 -5.84 16.25
N ILE A 47 -24.48 -5.10 17.15
CA ILE A 47 -23.28 -5.51 17.88
C ILE A 47 -23.44 -5.18 19.35
N GLN A 48 -23.05 -6.09 20.22
CA GLN A 48 -23.03 -5.84 21.65
C GLN A 48 -21.58 -5.61 22.11
N ILE A 49 -21.34 -4.45 22.71
CA ILE A 49 -20.02 -4.05 23.20
C ILE A 49 -20.21 -3.52 24.62
N ASN A 50 -19.46 -4.06 25.59
CA ASN A 50 -19.54 -3.64 26.99
C ASN A 50 -20.98 -3.57 27.53
N ASN A 51 -21.77 -4.61 27.29
CA ASN A 51 -23.20 -4.73 27.68
C ASN A 51 -24.14 -3.69 27.01
N LYS A 52 -23.66 -2.90 26.05
CA LYS A 52 -24.49 -2.01 25.24
C LYS A 52 -24.72 -2.59 23.86
N LYS A 53 -25.97 -2.57 23.41
CA LYS A 53 -26.36 -3.01 22.07
C LYS A 53 -26.35 -1.79 21.13
N TYR A 54 -25.64 -1.92 20.02
CA TYR A 54 -25.59 -0.94 18.95
C TYR A 54 -26.26 -1.54 17.71
N SER A 55 -27.08 -0.79 17.03
CA SER A 55 -27.64 -1.13 15.73
C SER A 55 -27.08 -0.19 14.66
N PHE A 56 -26.94 -0.69 13.45
CA PHE A 56 -26.41 0.08 12.32
C PHE A 56 -27.20 -0.26 11.04
N LYS A 57 -27.26 0.71 10.13
CA LYS A 57 -27.93 0.52 8.83
C LYS A 57 -26.98 -0.09 7.79
N HIS A 58 -25.72 0.30 7.82
CA HIS A 58 -24.72 -0.07 6.83
C HIS A 58 -23.44 -0.54 7.52
N SER A 59 -22.77 -1.48 6.89
CA SER A 59 -21.44 -1.96 7.27
C SER A 59 -20.46 -1.67 6.14
N ILE A 60 -19.27 -1.19 6.49
CA ILE A 60 -18.17 -0.97 5.55
C ILE A 60 -17.01 -1.85 6.00
N LEU A 61 -16.59 -2.77 5.14
CA LEU A 61 -15.53 -3.73 5.42
C LEU A 61 -14.21 -3.26 4.78
N CYS A 62 -13.25 -2.91 5.64
CA CYS A 62 -11.90 -2.46 5.27
C CYS A 62 -10.86 -3.51 5.68
N LEU A 63 -11.08 -4.80 5.37
CA LEU A 63 -10.34 -5.95 5.90
C LEU A 63 -9.04 -6.27 5.14
N GLY A 64 -8.68 -5.44 4.16
CA GLY A 64 -7.45 -5.58 3.39
C GLY A 64 -7.44 -6.77 2.42
N LYS A 65 -6.29 -6.96 1.75
CA LYS A 65 -6.14 -7.95 0.67
C LYS A 65 -6.29 -9.41 1.11
N ASN A 66 -6.09 -9.69 2.39
CA ASN A 66 -6.15 -11.06 2.92
C ASN A 66 -7.57 -11.53 3.24
N PHE A 67 -8.57 -10.66 3.10
CA PHE A 67 -9.96 -11.06 3.26
C PHE A 67 -10.37 -12.01 2.13
N THR A 68 -10.72 -13.25 2.49
CA THR A 68 -11.02 -14.34 1.53
C THR A 68 -12.24 -15.15 1.92
N ASP A 69 -13.06 -14.67 2.87
CA ASP A 69 -14.20 -15.44 3.35
C ASP A 69 -15.25 -15.61 2.24
N LYS A 70 -15.30 -16.83 1.72
CA LYS A 70 -16.21 -17.24 0.63
C LYS A 70 -17.69 -17.18 1.01
N ALA A 71 -18.03 -17.08 2.27
CA ALA A 71 -19.42 -16.87 2.69
C ALA A 71 -19.93 -15.49 2.27
N PHE A 72 -19.05 -14.49 2.24
CA PHE A 72 -19.41 -13.09 2.02
C PHE A 72 -18.98 -12.52 0.67
N ILE A 73 -17.92 -13.05 0.07
CA ILE A 73 -17.37 -12.50 -1.17
C ILE A 73 -17.08 -13.59 -2.23
N ASN A 74 -17.14 -13.17 -3.47
CA ASN A 74 -16.49 -13.84 -4.59
C ASN A 74 -15.23 -13.05 -4.94
N LYS A 75 -14.06 -13.63 -4.73
CA LYS A 75 -12.78 -13.00 -5.02
C LYS A 75 -12.16 -13.61 -6.28
N HIS A 76 -11.95 -12.77 -7.28
CA HIS A 76 -11.20 -13.14 -8.47
C HIS A 76 -9.77 -12.60 -8.34
N VAL A 77 -8.80 -13.48 -8.36
CA VAL A 77 -7.36 -13.13 -8.31
C VAL A 77 -6.81 -13.23 -9.72
N PHE A 78 -6.17 -12.16 -10.17
CA PHE A 78 -5.44 -12.16 -11.44
C PHE A 78 -4.04 -12.71 -11.17
N THR A 79 -3.69 -13.80 -11.86
CA THR A 79 -2.36 -14.39 -11.74
C THR A 79 -1.33 -13.49 -12.44
N HIS A 80 -0.42 -12.97 -11.66
CA HIS A 80 0.78 -12.30 -12.15
C HIS A 80 1.99 -12.91 -11.44
N ASP A 81 2.97 -13.36 -12.22
CA ASP A 81 4.22 -13.91 -11.68
C ASP A 81 5.18 -12.81 -11.19
N HIS A 82 4.63 -11.65 -10.81
CA HIS A 82 5.44 -10.51 -10.37
C HIS A 82 5.62 -10.51 -8.86
N LYS A 83 6.86 -10.31 -8.45
CA LYS A 83 7.24 -10.01 -7.06
C LYS A 83 7.68 -8.56 -6.97
N SER A 84 7.33 -7.89 -5.90
CA SER A 84 7.79 -6.52 -5.60
C SER A 84 8.88 -6.55 -4.55
N TYR A 85 9.95 -5.83 -4.81
CA TYR A 85 11.09 -5.66 -3.91
C TYR A 85 11.16 -4.20 -3.50
N VAL A 86 11.20 -3.95 -2.19
CA VAL A 86 11.22 -2.60 -1.62
C VAL A 86 12.40 -2.45 -0.68
N GLY A 87 13.07 -1.34 -0.73
CA GLY A 87 14.18 -1.03 0.18
C GLY A 87 14.61 0.43 0.10
N PHE A 88 15.60 0.76 0.92
CA PHE A 88 16.17 2.10 0.97
C PHE A 88 17.63 2.08 0.57
N PHE A 89 18.11 3.23 0.11
CA PHE A 89 19.53 3.46 -0.11
C PHE A 89 19.88 4.93 0.13
N LYS A 90 21.10 5.15 0.60
CA LYS A 90 21.71 6.48 0.71
C LYS A 90 22.49 6.79 -0.56
N HIS A 91 22.60 8.06 -0.88
CA HIS A 91 23.32 8.52 -2.07
C HIS A 91 24.07 9.84 -1.81
N SER A 92 25.10 10.13 -2.59
CA SER A 92 25.95 11.30 -2.38
C SER A 92 25.39 12.59 -2.97
N ILE A 93 24.62 12.53 -4.06
CA ILE A 93 23.96 13.67 -4.71
C ILE A 93 22.52 13.77 -4.20
N ARG A 94 21.98 14.98 -3.99
CA ARG A 94 20.61 15.19 -3.53
C ARG A 94 19.59 14.70 -4.57
N HIS A 95 18.46 14.14 -4.13
CA HIS A 95 17.38 13.69 -5.00
C HIS A 95 16.47 14.82 -5.55
N TYR A 96 16.64 16.06 -5.11
CA TYR A 96 15.87 17.25 -5.54
C TYR A 96 14.34 17.06 -5.54
N GLN A 97 13.83 16.19 -4.67
CA GLN A 97 12.40 15.81 -4.59
C GLN A 97 11.84 15.21 -5.90
N THR A 98 12.72 14.66 -6.73
CA THR A 98 12.34 14.03 -7.99
C THR A 98 12.09 12.55 -7.80
N ALA A 99 10.93 12.08 -8.27
CA ALA A 99 10.62 10.66 -8.40
C ALA A 99 10.96 10.19 -9.82
N TYR A 100 11.45 8.96 -9.92
CA TYR A 100 11.79 8.33 -11.19
C TYR A 100 11.06 7.01 -11.32
N GLU A 101 10.58 6.71 -12.51
CA GLU A 101 10.11 5.38 -12.87
C GLU A 101 10.74 4.96 -14.20
N ILE A 102 11.35 3.79 -14.22
CA ILE A 102 11.99 3.20 -15.39
C ILE A 102 11.34 1.85 -15.67
N PHE A 103 10.90 1.66 -16.90
CA PHE A 103 10.38 0.39 -17.37
C PHE A 103 11.55 -0.45 -17.91
N THR A 104 11.94 -1.47 -17.13
CA THR A 104 12.96 -2.43 -17.53
C THR A 104 12.33 -3.61 -18.27
N SER A 105 13.14 -4.43 -18.94
CA SER A 105 12.67 -5.65 -19.62
C SER A 105 11.99 -6.67 -18.68
N ASN A 106 12.26 -6.60 -17.37
CA ASN A 106 11.70 -7.51 -16.38
C ASN A 106 10.60 -6.85 -15.51
N GLY A 107 10.32 -5.57 -15.71
CA GLY A 107 9.28 -4.82 -15.01
C GLY A 107 9.72 -3.44 -14.54
N PRO A 108 8.81 -2.66 -13.93
CA PRO A 108 9.07 -1.30 -13.53
C PRO A 108 9.96 -1.18 -12.29
N LEU A 109 10.86 -0.21 -12.31
CA LEU A 109 11.70 0.22 -11.20
C LEU A 109 11.40 1.68 -10.88
N ALA A 110 10.80 1.94 -9.72
CA ALA A 110 10.57 3.28 -9.20
C ALA A 110 11.61 3.64 -8.13
N ILE A 111 12.10 4.88 -8.19
CA ILE A 111 12.93 5.50 -7.15
C ILE A 111 12.19 6.74 -6.66
N LEU A 112 11.93 6.79 -5.36
CA LEU A 112 11.19 7.87 -4.72
C LEU A 112 12.04 8.52 -3.62
N PRO A 113 11.93 9.83 -3.40
CA PRO A 113 12.46 10.46 -2.21
C PRO A 113 11.95 9.74 -0.97
N ALA A 114 12.84 9.37 -0.03
CA ALA A 114 12.39 8.76 1.20
C ALA A 114 11.61 9.79 2.05
N PRO A 115 10.55 9.36 2.77
CA PRO A 115 9.72 10.25 3.59
C PRO A 115 10.43 10.64 4.90
N ASN A 116 11.63 11.16 4.79
CA ASN A 116 12.41 11.66 5.89
C ASN A 116 13.02 13.02 5.51
N LYS A 117 13.60 13.70 6.48
CA LYS A 117 14.20 15.01 6.23
C LYS A 117 15.50 14.96 5.43
N SER A 118 16.04 13.78 5.14
CA SER A 118 17.29 13.64 4.41
C SER A 118 17.07 13.73 2.91
N LYS A 119 17.70 14.69 2.27
CA LYS A 119 17.69 14.87 0.82
C LYS A 119 18.61 13.89 0.06
N LYS A 120 19.24 12.96 0.79
CA LYS A 120 20.20 11.97 0.28
C LYS A 120 19.81 10.55 0.63
N VAL A 121 18.51 10.28 0.80
CA VAL A 121 17.96 8.95 1.00
C VAL A 121 16.78 8.78 0.07
N SER A 122 16.77 7.67 -0.66
CA SER A 122 15.65 7.29 -1.52
C SER A 122 15.18 5.87 -1.20
N THR A 123 13.92 5.61 -1.49
CA THR A 123 13.37 4.27 -1.53
C THR A 123 13.30 3.77 -2.95
N PHE A 124 13.46 2.47 -3.15
CA PHE A 124 13.18 1.83 -4.44
C PHE A 124 12.01 0.86 -4.31
N ILE A 125 11.26 0.74 -5.39
CA ILE A 125 10.23 -0.28 -5.59
C ILE A 125 10.50 -0.90 -6.95
N TYR A 126 10.89 -2.18 -6.95
CA TYR A 126 11.14 -2.92 -8.17
C TYR A 126 10.14 -4.07 -8.28
N SER A 127 9.29 -4.04 -9.29
CA SER A 127 8.35 -5.12 -9.58
C SER A 127 8.88 -5.93 -10.75
N SER A 128 9.02 -7.24 -10.59
CA SER A 128 9.65 -8.10 -11.59
C SER A 128 8.90 -9.42 -11.74
N ASN A 129 8.80 -9.87 -12.99
CA ASN A 129 8.31 -11.20 -13.36
C ASN A 129 9.37 -12.31 -13.19
N LYS A 130 10.57 -11.96 -12.76
CA LYS A 130 11.64 -12.89 -12.46
C LYS A 130 12.06 -12.76 -11.00
N GLU A 131 12.48 -13.88 -10.44
CA GLU A 131 13.09 -13.85 -9.12
C GLU A 131 14.42 -13.11 -9.18
N ASN A 132 14.64 -12.19 -8.27
CA ASN A 132 15.83 -11.37 -8.23
C ASN A 132 16.52 -11.49 -6.88
N SER A 133 17.83 -11.71 -6.91
CA SER A 133 18.65 -11.54 -5.73
C SER A 133 18.78 -10.04 -5.40
N TYR A 134 18.98 -9.73 -4.12
CA TYR A 134 19.20 -8.33 -3.73
C TYR A 134 20.44 -7.73 -4.38
N GLN A 135 21.45 -8.53 -4.69
CA GLN A 135 22.65 -8.08 -5.42
C GLN A 135 22.31 -7.64 -6.86
N ASN A 136 21.45 -8.39 -7.55
CA ASN A 136 21.01 -8.02 -8.91
C ASN A 136 20.22 -6.71 -8.90
N ILE A 137 19.36 -6.51 -7.89
CA ILE A 137 18.61 -5.28 -7.74
C ILE A 137 19.54 -4.09 -7.49
N LYS A 138 20.56 -4.25 -6.61
CA LYS A 138 21.58 -3.21 -6.38
C LYS A 138 22.33 -2.85 -7.66
N ALA A 139 22.72 -3.84 -8.43
CA ALA A 139 23.41 -3.63 -9.72
C ALA A 139 22.52 -2.87 -10.71
N LEU A 140 21.23 -3.24 -10.78
CA LEU A 140 20.25 -2.57 -11.62
C LEU A 140 20.09 -1.10 -11.23
N ILE A 141 19.91 -0.81 -9.95
CA ILE A 141 19.77 0.57 -9.45
C ILE A 141 21.05 1.37 -9.72
N LYS A 142 22.23 0.80 -9.48
CA LYS A 142 23.51 1.44 -9.80
C LYS A 142 23.62 1.77 -11.29
N LYS A 143 23.24 0.84 -12.16
CA LYS A 143 23.28 1.05 -13.61
C LYS A 143 22.51 2.28 -14.06
N TYR A 144 21.33 2.52 -13.51
CA TYR A 144 20.47 3.61 -13.98
C TYR A 144 20.62 4.90 -13.20
N PHE A 145 21.03 4.83 -11.93
CA PHE A 145 20.95 5.99 -11.01
C PHE A 145 22.29 6.48 -10.48
N HIS A 146 23.40 5.82 -10.78
CA HIS A 146 24.71 6.29 -10.32
C HIS A 146 25.04 7.72 -10.83
N SER A 147 24.70 8.04 -12.06
CA SER A 147 24.96 9.38 -12.64
C SER A 147 24.15 10.48 -11.97
N SER A 148 22.90 10.22 -11.61
CA SER A 148 21.98 11.21 -11.03
C SER A 148 22.06 11.28 -9.50
N HIS A 149 22.45 10.19 -8.82
CA HIS A 149 22.47 10.08 -7.36
C HIS A 149 23.89 9.96 -6.78
N GLY A 150 24.91 9.74 -7.61
CA GLY A 150 26.30 9.55 -7.19
C GLY A 150 26.55 8.20 -6.55
N GLU A 151 27.42 8.13 -5.54
CA GLU A 151 27.68 6.90 -4.82
C GLU A 151 26.45 6.42 -4.06
N LEU A 152 26.15 5.11 -4.18
CA LEU A 152 24.96 4.48 -3.61
C LEU A 152 25.37 3.49 -2.52
N ILE A 153 24.81 3.68 -1.32
CA ILE A 153 24.99 2.80 -0.16
C ILE A 153 23.63 2.20 0.18
N PHE A 154 23.52 0.90 0.01
CA PHE A 154 22.26 0.17 0.24
C PHE A 154 22.18 -0.37 1.66
N ASP A 155 20.94 -0.48 2.17
CA ASP A 155 20.65 -1.21 3.40
C ASP A 155 21.02 -2.69 3.27
N LYS A 156 21.05 -3.42 4.40
CA LYS A 156 21.47 -4.83 4.45
C LYS A 156 20.57 -5.76 3.65
N ALA A 157 19.27 -5.45 3.58
CA ALA A 157 18.27 -6.27 2.91
C ALA A 157 17.16 -5.42 2.26
N SER A 158 16.44 -6.02 1.32
CA SER A 158 15.15 -5.52 0.81
C SER A 158 14.02 -6.39 1.35
N HIS A 159 12.81 -5.81 1.39
CA HIS A 159 11.59 -6.56 1.64
C HIS A 159 11.00 -7.04 0.33
N GLN A 160 10.51 -8.28 0.32
CA GLN A 160 9.85 -8.89 -0.83
C GLN A 160 8.37 -9.09 -0.55
N PHE A 161 7.53 -8.77 -1.53
CA PHE A 161 6.09 -8.92 -1.48
C PHE A 161 5.57 -9.61 -2.73
N GLU A 162 4.60 -10.49 -2.58
CA GLU A 162 3.83 -11.00 -3.70
C GLU A 162 2.83 -9.95 -4.18
N ILE A 163 2.76 -9.79 -5.50
CA ILE A 163 1.78 -8.93 -6.16
C ILE A 163 0.62 -9.82 -6.58
N LEU A 164 -0.51 -9.69 -5.88
CA LEU A 164 -1.73 -10.45 -6.14
C LEU A 164 -2.89 -9.48 -6.44
N PRO A 165 -2.94 -8.93 -7.66
CA PRO A 165 -4.06 -8.09 -8.05
C PRO A 165 -5.35 -8.90 -7.98
N HIS A 166 -6.42 -8.29 -7.47
CA HIS A 166 -7.69 -8.97 -7.36
C HIS A 166 -8.86 -8.00 -7.38
N LEU A 167 -10.02 -8.55 -7.68
CA LEU A 167 -11.31 -7.90 -7.55
C LEU A 167 -12.22 -8.80 -6.71
N SER A 168 -12.81 -8.25 -5.66
CA SER A 168 -13.79 -8.91 -4.82
C SER A 168 -15.19 -8.36 -5.11
N LYS A 169 -16.17 -9.25 -5.17
CA LYS A 169 -17.58 -8.89 -5.32
C LYS A 169 -18.34 -9.36 -4.10
N PRO A 170 -19.06 -8.46 -3.37
CA PRO A 170 -19.89 -8.88 -2.25
C PRO A 170 -21.02 -9.79 -2.73
N LYS A 171 -21.38 -10.78 -1.94
CA LYS A 171 -22.52 -11.69 -2.21
C LYS A 171 -23.86 -11.15 -1.74
N SER A 172 -23.84 -10.08 -0.94
CA SER A 172 -25.02 -9.40 -0.42
C SER A 172 -24.81 -7.88 -0.54
N TYR A 173 -25.92 -7.14 -0.57
CA TYR A 173 -25.93 -5.67 -0.50
C TYR A 173 -26.00 -5.13 0.93
N ASP A 174 -25.85 -5.97 1.94
CA ASP A 174 -25.92 -5.59 3.34
C ASP A 174 -24.63 -4.89 3.83
N PHE A 175 -23.57 -4.94 3.06
CA PHE A 175 -22.30 -4.32 3.37
C PHE A 175 -21.57 -3.83 2.13
N PHE A 176 -20.62 -2.91 2.33
CA PHE A 176 -19.75 -2.38 1.30
C PHE A 176 -18.32 -2.87 1.53
N LEU A 177 -17.61 -3.20 0.45
CA LEU A 177 -16.17 -3.45 0.47
C LEU A 177 -15.45 -2.19 0.04
N VAL A 178 -14.36 -1.84 0.70
CA VAL A 178 -13.52 -0.70 0.33
C VAL A 178 -12.02 -1.02 0.42
N GLY A 179 -11.20 -0.26 -0.28
CA GLY A 179 -9.76 -0.45 -0.35
C GLY A 179 -9.39 -1.85 -0.87
N ASP A 180 -8.34 -2.43 -0.31
CA ASP A 180 -7.84 -3.76 -0.70
C ASP A 180 -8.80 -4.92 -0.38
N ALA A 181 -9.83 -4.72 0.42
CA ALA A 181 -10.89 -5.72 0.58
C ALA A 181 -11.74 -5.84 -0.68
N LEU A 182 -11.94 -4.74 -1.42
CA LEU A 182 -12.66 -4.69 -2.68
C LEU A 182 -11.75 -5.06 -3.85
N ARG A 183 -10.61 -4.37 -3.97
CA ARG A 183 -9.69 -4.58 -5.09
C ARG A 183 -8.26 -4.22 -4.73
N SER A 184 -7.34 -4.97 -5.29
CA SER A 184 -5.91 -4.64 -5.29
C SER A 184 -5.43 -4.60 -6.74
N ILE A 185 -4.61 -3.62 -7.06
CA ILE A 185 -4.04 -3.44 -8.40
C ILE A 185 -2.53 -3.64 -8.37
N HIS A 186 -1.94 -3.82 -9.55
CA HIS A 186 -0.49 -3.86 -9.66
C HIS A 186 0.13 -2.52 -9.19
N PRO A 187 1.26 -2.52 -8.46
CA PRO A 187 1.86 -1.31 -7.88
C PRO A 187 2.49 -0.37 -8.91
N VAL A 188 2.52 -0.73 -10.21
CA VAL A 188 2.93 0.18 -11.28
C VAL A 188 2.10 1.46 -11.21
N ALA A 189 2.72 2.60 -11.37
CA ALA A 189 2.13 3.93 -11.23
C ALA A 189 1.62 4.31 -9.82
N GLY A 190 1.82 3.49 -8.78
CA GLY A 190 1.54 3.85 -7.38
C GLY A 190 0.07 4.20 -7.05
N GLN A 191 -0.91 3.76 -7.86
CA GLN A 191 -2.31 4.19 -7.76
C GLN A 191 -3.16 3.41 -6.73
N GLY A 192 -2.58 2.42 -6.05
CA GLY A 192 -3.34 1.55 -5.12
C GLY A 192 -4.09 2.32 -4.04
N TRP A 193 -3.43 3.27 -3.39
CA TRP A 193 -4.03 4.13 -2.38
C TRP A 193 -5.11 5.04 -2.98
N ASN A 194 -4.80 5.77 -4.06
CA ASN A 194 -5.70 6.74 -4.67
C ASN A 194 -7.02 6.11 -5.17
N LEU A 195 -6.98 4.85 -5.59
CA LEU A 195 -8.16 4.11 -6.02
C LEU A 195 -8.88 3.42 -4.85
N GLY A 196 -8.30 3.37 -3.67
CA GLY A 196 -8.86 2.75 -2.47
C GLY A 196 -9.68 3.73 -1.61
N ILE A 197 -9.47 5.02 -1.79
CA ILE A 197 -10.22 6.10 -1.16
C ILE A 197 -11.41 6.47 -2.05
#